data_6ef0454ec13cdb9bbab778fafb59e374
#
_entry.id   6ef0454ec13cdb9bbab778fafb59e374
#
_cell.length_a   1.000
_cell.length_b   1.000
_cell.length_c   1.000
_cell.angle_alpha   90.00
_cell.angle_beta   90.00
_cell.angle_gamma   90.00
#
_symmetry.space_group_name_H-M   'P 1'
#
loop_
_entity.id
_entity.type
_entity.pdbx_description
1 polymer ?
#
loop_
_entity_poly.entity_id
_entity_poly.type
_entity_poly.pdbx_seq_one_letter_code
_entity_poly.pdbx_strand_id
1 'polypeptide(L)'
;MNIITDKLWLTELKVLYLVDFTSIKACSKLLNPDWFSLILVVSGTVSFSGDSFNIRLSSGDISTLPNVTQVKTMRLPLRICFVSCTRDFEITNRVARFGTGYIEVLTNQSPFVLSLTKTETADMVELFGLLKKNIQGRYPIFQNKMILLSFELILYKFSGLCYKYGENIAVHSRNEIIVMSFIALVQQNCKANHDVKFYADSLFVSKGHLRKVVSGVIGMSAKRIIEMAVISEAYELLANDTLSITEIGEQLNFSSCASFSGFFKRQTKLTPTQYRINLKF
;
A
#
# COMPACT_ATOMS: atom_id res chain seq x y z
N MET A 1 -20.41 13.75 12.56
CA MET A 1 -19.38 12.95 11.86
C MET A 1 -19.48 13.28 10.37
N ASN A 2 -18.75 14.32 9.93
CA ASN A 2 -18.78 14.74 8.52
C ASN A 2 -17.76 13.88 7.73
N ILE A 3 -18.27 12.86 7.06
CA ILE A 3 -17.53 12.14 6.01
C ILE A 3 -17.63 13.04 4.79
N ILE A 4 -16.52 13.65 4.39
CA ILE A 4 -16.44 14.47 3.18
C ILE A 4 -16.34 13.53 2.00
N THR A 5 -17.44 13.38 1.27
CA THR A 5 -17.56 12.56 0.05
C THR A 5 -17.85 13.45 -1.15
N ASP A 6 -16.86 14.22 -1.61
CA ASP A 6 -17.09 15.03 -2.81
C ASP A 6 -15.90 15.01 -3.78
N LYS A 7 -15.58 13.85 -4.32
CA LYS A 7 -14.88 13.61 -5.61
C LYS A 7 -14.73 12.12 -5.84
N LEU A 8 -14.83 11.64 -7.07
CA LEU A 8 -14.91 10.22 -7.46
C LEU A 8 -13.79 9.32 -6.84
N TRP A 9 -12.61 9.84 -6.59
CA TRP A 9 -11.48 9.10 -6.01
C TRP A 9 -11.40 9.18 -4.47
N LEU A 10 -12.17 10.07 -3.80
CA LEU A 10 -12.34 10.08 -2.33
C LEU A 10 -13.23 8.93 -1.85
N THR A 11 -13.94 8.24 -2.75
CA THR A 11 -14.62 6.99 -2.41
C THR A 11 -13.65 5.83 -2.18
N GLU A 12 -12.41 5.96 -2.65
CA GLU A 12 -11.36 4.95 -2.58
C GLU A 12 -10.31 5.22 -1.48
N LEU A 13 -10.28 6.44 -0.92
CA LEU A 13 -9.37 6.85 0.17
C LEU A 13 -10.15 7.45 1.34
N LYS A 14 -10.06 6.84 2.50
CA LYS A 14 -10.70 7.29 3.74
C LYS A 14 -9.64 7.76 4.73
N VAL A 15 -9.80 8.97 5.26
CA VAL A 15 -8.85 9.56 6.21
C VAL A 15 -9.58 10.12 7.41
N LEU A 16 -9.15 9.72 8.61
CA LEU A 16 -9.57 10.29 9.87
C LEU A 16 -8.35 10.88 10.60
N TYR A 17 -8.52 12.09 11.09
CA TYR A 17 -7.49 12.80 11.84
C TYR A 17 -8.02 13.19 13.20
N LEU A 18 -7.38 12.68 14.26
CA LEU A 18 -7.72 12.93 15.66
C LEU A 18 -9.23 12.78 15.96
N VAL A 19 -9.81 11.67 15.49
CA VAL A 19 -11.24 11.39 15.69
C VAL A 19 -11.46 10.63 16.99
N ASP A 20 -12.39 11.12 17.81
CA ASP A 20 -12.83 10.47 19.05
C ASP A 20 -13.95 9.48 18.77
N PHE A 21 -13.80 8.27 19.29
CA PHE A 21 -14.80 7.22 19.22
C PHE A 21 -15.47 7.02 20.58
N THR A 22 -16.78 6.92 20.55
CA THR A 22 -17.63 6.73 21.75
C THR A 22 -18.28 5.34 21.80
N SER A 23 -18.16 4.53 20.74
CA SER A 23 -18.73 3.19 20.70
C SER A 23 -17.97 2.26 19.76
N ILE A 24 -17.96 0.96 20.08
CA ILE A 24 -17.42 -0.12 19.24
C ILE A 24 -18.07 -0.12 17.86
N LYS A 25 -19.41 0.05 17.80
CA LYS A 25 -20.16 0.09 16.53
C LYS A 25 -19.68 1.20 15.59
N ALA A 26 -19.33 2.37 16.15
CA ALA A 26 -18.79 3.47 15.36
C ALA A 26 -17.36 3.15 14.83
N CYS A 27 -16.53 2.54 15.67
CA CYS A 27 -15.18 2.13 15.29
C CYS A 27 -15.21 0.99 14.23
N SER A 28 -16.07 0.00 14.38
CA SER A 28 -16.22 -1.12 13.44
C SER A 28 -16.62 -0.68 12.02
N LYS A 29 -17.33 0.44 11.87
CA LYS A 29 -17.69 1.02 10.56
C LYS A 29 -16.49 1.58 9.80
N LEU A 30 -15.32 1.69 10.43
CA LEU A 30 -14.09 2.10 9.75
C LEU A 30 -13.53 0.99 8.87
N LEU A 31 -13.68 -0.24 9.31
CA LEU A 31 -13.06 -1.41 8.72
C LEU A 31 -13.83 -1.82 7.46
N ASN A 32 -13.11 -1.96 6.38
CA ASN A 32 -13.62 -2.51 5.13
C ASN A 32 -12.72 -3.69 4.73
N PRO A 33 -13.29 -4.88 4.51
CA PRO A 33 -12.51 -6.11 4.29
C PRO A 33 -11.53 -6.05 3.12
N ASP A 34 -11.82 -5.24 2.10
CA ASP A 34 -11.01 -5.19 0.88
C ASP A 34 -10.04 -3.99 0.83
N TRP A 35 -9.91 -3.28 1.96
CA TRP A 35 -9.13 -2.04 2.01
C TRP A 35 -7.88 -2.20 2.85
N PHE A 36 -6.74 -1.72 2.32
CA PHE A 36 -5.58 -1.45 3.17
C PHE A 36 -5.96 -0.44 4.25
N SER A 37 -5.53 -0.67 5.48
CA SER A 37 -5.82 0.20 6.61
C SER A 37 -4.61 0.36 7.51
N LEU A 38 -4.29 1.61 7.87
CA LEU A 38 -3.29 1.98 8.86
C LEU A 38 -3.94 2.79 9.97
N ILE A 39 -3.74 2.37 11.23
CA ILE A 39 -4.29 3.00 12.42
C ILE A 39 -3.18 3.42 13.39
N LEU A 40 -3.25 4.65 13.89
CA LEU A 40 -2.45 5.17 15.00
C LEU A 40 -3.38 5.50 16.17
N VAL A 41 -3.14 4.90 17.33
CA VAL A 41 -3.86 5.21 18.55
C VAL A 41 -3.18 6.37 19.26
N VAL A 42 -3.84 7.50 19.35
CA VAL A 42 -3.33 8.71 20.02
C VAL A 42 -3.66 8.70 21.52
N SER A 43 -4.86 8.23 21.89
CA SER A 43 -5.24 8.01 23.30
C SER A 43 -6.27 6.89 23.41
N GLY A 44 -6.34 6.27 24.59
CA GLY A 44 -7.22 5.14 24.84
C GLY A 44 -6.61 3.78 24.45
N THR A 45 -7.45 2.78 24.35
CA THR A 45 -7.07 1.44 23.91
C THR A 45 -8.18 0.82 23.05
N VAL A 46 -7.78 0.03 22.07
CA VAL A 46 -8.70 -0.74 21.22
C VAL A 46 -8.11 -2.13 20.96
N SER A 47 -8.95 -3.16 20.94
CA SER A 47 -8.53 -4.51 20.60
C SER A 47 -9.22 -4.96 19.32
N PHE A 48 -8.44 -5.53 18.43
CA PHE A 48 -8.88 -6.12 17.17
C PHE A 48 -8.64 -7.62 17.14
N SER A 49 -9.48 -8.33 16.42
CA SER A 49 -9.28 -9.75 16.15
C SER A 49 -9.57 -10.06 14.69
N GLY A 50 -8.88 -11.03 14.17
CA GLY A 50 -9.17 -11.73 12.93
C GLY A 50 -9.12 -13.23 13.17
N ASP A 51 -9.17 -14.02 12.08
CA ASP A 51 -9.19 -15.49 12.16
C ASP A 51 -7.94 -16.08 12.83
N SER A 52 -6.77 -15.42 12.66
CA SER A 52 -5.47 -15.91 13.14
C SER A 52 -4.76 -14.97 14.13
N PHE A 53 -5.38 -13.85 14.52
CA PHE A 53 -4.75 -12.89 15.41
C PHE A 53 -5.71 -12.23 16.40
N ASN A 54 -5.14 -11.81 17.54
CA ASN A 54 -5.74 -10.89 18.49
C ASN A 54 -4.68 -9.85 18.87
N ILE A 55 -4.98 -8.57 18.64
CA ILE A 55 -4.09 -7.48 19.00
C ILE A 55 -4.79 -6.47 19.90
N ARG A 56 -4.02 -5.84 20.75
CA ARG A 56 -4.44 -4.69 21.55
C ARG A 56 -3.51 -3.53 21.24
N LEU A 57 -4.10 -2.42 20.83
CA LEU A 57 -3.40 -1.16 20.58
C LEU A 57 -3.70 -0.19 21.71
N SER A 58 -2.67 0.48 22.18
CA SER A 58 -2.68 1.50 23.22
C SER A 58 -2.13 2.83 22.67
N SER A 59 -2.18 3.87 23.47
CA SER A 59 -1.64 5.19 23.07
C SER A 59 -0.17 5.09 22.62
N GLY A 60 0.13 5.60 21.42
CA GLY A 60 1.41 5.53 20.75
C GLY A 60 1.57 4.32 19.84
N ASP A 61 0.64 3.37 19.82
CA ASP A 61 0.73 2.22 18.93
C ASP A 61 0.20 2.56 17.54
N ILE A 62 0.97 2.17 16.51
CA ILE A 62 0.58 2.21 15.10
C ILE A 62 0.58 0.79 14.53
N SER A 63 -0.41 0.47 13.72
CA SER A 63 -0.55 -0.86 13.12
C SER A 63 -1.28 -0.81 11.80
N THR A 64 -0.92 -1.71 10.89
CA THR A 64 -1.80 -2.07 9.77
C THR A 64 -2.87 -3.02 10.27
N LEU A 65 -4.03 -3.00 9.63
CA LEU A 65 -5.14 -3.89 9.93
C LEU A 65 -5.43 -4.77 8.70
N PRO A 66 -5.28 -6.10 8.83
CA PRO A 66 -5.63 -7.03 7.75
C PRO A 66 -7.12 -7.04 7.40
N ASN A 67 -7.44 -7.59 6.25
CA ASN A 67 -8.78 -7.55 5.64
C ASN A 67 -9.93 -8.12 6.50
N VAL A 68 -9.65 -9.07 7.38
CA VAL A 68 -10.67 -9.74 8.22
C VAL A 68 -10.57 -9.29 9.68
N THR A 69 -10.55 -7.97 9.88
CA THR A 69 -10.38 -7.40 11.23
C THR A 69 -11.74 -7.00 11.84
N GLN A 70 -11.95 -7.39 13.08
CA GLN A 70 -13.12 -7.00 13.89
C GLN A 70 -12.68 -6.27 15.16
N VAL A 71 -13.47 -5.26 15.57
CA VAL A 71 -13.26 -4.59 16.86
C VAL A 71 -13.86 -5.44 17.98
N LYS A 72 -13.05 -5.88 18.92
CA LYS A 72 -13.48 -6.69 20.10
C LYS A 72 -13.81 -5.84 21.30
N THR A 73 -12.87 -5.02 21.73
CA THR A 73 -13.01 -4.18 22.92
C THR A 73 -12.45 -2.79 22.66
N MET A 74 -12.95 -1.83 23.39
CA MET A 74 -12.50 -0.44 23.32
C MET A 74 -12.61 0.19 24.72
N ARG A 75 -11.57 0.93 25.13
CA ARG A 75 -11.56 1.73 26.36
C ARG A 75 -11.53 3.21 26.01
N LEU A 76 -12.50 3.93 26.49
CA LEU A 76 -12.69 5.36 26.26
C LEU A 76 -11.83 6.24 27.20
N PRO A 77 -11.49 7.45 26.78
CA PRO A 77 -11.71 8.02 25.45
C PRO A 77 -10.72 7.43 24.42
N LEU A 78 -11.23 6.94 23.29
CA LEU A 78 -10.40 6.46 22.19
C LEU A 78 -10.25 7.54 21.12
N ARG A 79 -9.03 8.02 20.90
CA ARG A 79 -8.69 8.98 19.83
C ARG A 79 -7.69 8.35 18.89
N ILE A 80 -7.96 8.42 17.59
CA ILE A 80 -7.14 7.81 16.56
C ILE A 80 -6.88 8.74 15.38
N CYS A 81 -5.78 8.47 14.67
CA CYS A 81 -5.60 8.79 13.26
C CYS A 81 -5.73 7.49 12.44
N PHE A 82 -6.39 7.57 11.29
CA PHE A 82 -6.66 6.40 10.46
C PHE A 82 -6.64 6.77 8.99
N VAL A 83 -6.02 5.93 8.18
CA VAL A 83 -6.10 6.00 6.72
C VAL A 83 -6.39 4.62 6.17
N SER A 84 -7.27 4.59 5.18
CA SER A 84 -7.63 3.35 4.48
C SER A 84 -7.90 3.63 3.02
N CYS A 85 -7.45 2.75 2.12
CA CYS A 85 -7.66 2.87 0.69
C CYS A 85 -7.99 1.54 0.03
N THR A 86 -8.67 1.61 -1.13
CA THR A 86 -8.92 0.45 -1.95
C THR A 86 -7.63 -0.01 -2.62
N ARG A 87 -7.59 -1.27 -3.03
CA ARG A 87 -6.50 -1.81 -3.82
C ARG A 87 -6.37 -1.15 -5.19
N ASP A 88 -7.50 -0.80 -5.80
CA ASP A 88 -7.51 -0.10 -7.09
C ASP A 88 -6.91 1.31 -6.95
N PHE A 89 -7.16 2.00 -5.82
CA PHE A 89 -6.50 3.27 -5.50
C PHE A 89 -4.98 3.12 -5.42
N GLU A 90 -4.47 2.10 -4.73
CA GLU A 90 -3.02 1.84 -4.63
C GLU A 90 -2.40 1.62 -6.00
N ILE A 91 -3.01 0.78 -6.84
CA ILE A 91 -2.51 0.44 -8.18
C ILE A 91 -2.57 1.67 -9.10
N THR A 92 -3.73 2.35 -9.16
CA THR A 92 -3.96 3.48 -10.07
C THR A 92 -3.07 4.67 -9.73
N ASN A 93 -2.85 4.91 -8.44
CA ASN A 93 -2.06 6.05 -7.97
C ASN A 93 -0.60 5.71 -7.69
N ARG A 94 -0.16 4.49 -8.00
CA ARG A 94 1.24 4.04 -7.86
C ARG A 94 1.77 4.06 -6.42
N VAL A 95 0.87 4.02 -5.46
CA VAL A 95 1.23 4.03 -4.04
C VAL A 95 2.09 2.80 -3.69
N ALA A 96 1.90 1.70 -4.41
CA ALA A 96 2.63 0.44 -4.22
C ALA A 96 4.13 0.48 -4.62
N ARG A 97 4.67 1.63 -5.09
CA ARG A 97 6.00 1.69 -5.71
C ARG A 97 7.17 1.58 -4.75
N PHE A 98 7.01 2.03 -3.52
CA PHE A 98 8.15 2.25 -2.64
C PHE A 98 7.89 1.72 -1.22
N GLY A 99 8.35 0.53 -0.94
CA GLY A 99 8.34 0.00 0.42
C GLY A 99 7.02 -0.61 0.90
N THR A 100 5.90 -0.43 0.16
CA THR A 100 4.63 -1.10 0.49
C THR A 100 4.74 -2.62 0.35
N GLY A 101 5.57 -3.13 -0.57
CA GLY A 101 5.87 -4.55 -0.63
C GLY A 101 6.43 -5.10 0.68
N TYR A 102 7.24 -4.33 1.41
CA TYR A 102 7.69 -4.67 2.76
C TYR A 102 6.52 -4.64 3.75
N ILE A 103 5.66 -3.63 3.67
CA ILE A 103 4.44 -3.55 4.49
C ILE A 103 3.49 -4.70 4.16
N GLU A 104 3.26 -5.02 2.89
CA GLU A 104 2.42 -6.14 2.46
C GLU A 104 2.94 -7.49 3.01
N VAL A 105 4.25 -7.71 3.01
CA VAL A 105 4.87 -8.90 3.60
C VAL A 105 4.61 -8.98 5.10
N LEU A 106 4.75 -7.84 5.80
CA LEU A 106 4.58 -7.79 7.25
C LEU A 106 3.11 -7.89 7.70
N THR A 107 2.16 -7.52 6.85
CA THR A 107 0.78 -7.24 7.29
C THR A 107 -0.28 -8.21 6.77
N ASN A 108 0.07 -9.09 5.82
CA ASN A 108 -0.94 -9.93 5.15
C ASN A 108 -1.50 -11.07 6.02
N GLN A 109 -0.76 -11.52 7.04
CA GLN A 109 -1.22 -12.64 7.89
C GLN A 109 -1.41 -12.24 9.34
N SER A 110 -0.72 -11.20 9.80
CA SER A 110 -0.82 -10.68 11.16
C SER A 110 -0.58 -9.18 11.18
N PRO A 111 -1.34 -8.42 11.95
CA PRO A 111 -1.09 -6.99 12.10
C PRO A 111 0.30 -6.76 12.68
N PHE A 112 1.06 -5.85 12.09
CA PHE A 112 2.36 -5.45 12.60
C PHE A 112 2.19 -4.24 13.53
N VAL A 113 2.37 -4.45 14.81
CA VAL A 113 2.18 -3.42 15.85
C VAL A 113 3.53 -2.81 16.22
N LEU A 114 3.63 -1.50 16.11
CA LEU A 114 4.77 -0.71 16.57
C LEU A 114 4.33 0.22 17.70
N SER A 115 5.05 0.19 18.81
CA SER A 115 4.91 1.17 19.89
C SER A 115 5.90 2.31 19.66
N LEU A 116 5.38 3.47 19.27
CA LEU A 116 6.16 4.65 18.92
C LEU A 116 6.55 5.45 20.17
N THR A 117 7.70 6.10 20.10
CA THR A 117 8.07 7.15 21.04
C THR A 117 7.13 8.33 20.94
N LYS A 118 7.11 9.20 21.96
CA LYS A 118 6.29 10.44 21.91
C LYS A 118 6.59 11.32 20.70
N THR A 119 7.86 11.43 20.33
CA THR A 119 8.30 12.23 19.17
C THR A 119 7.80 11.59 17.87
N GLU A 120 7.99 10.28 17.69
CA GLU A 120 7.53 9.57 16.50
C GLU A 120 6.01 9.59 16.36
N THR A 121 5.29 9.50 17.49
CA THR A 121 3.82 9.66 17.52
C THR A 121 3.42 11.06 17.05
N ALA A 122 4.09 12.10 17.54
CA ALA A 122 3.83 13.47 17.12
C ALA A 122 4.09 13.68 15.62
N ASP A 123 5.24 13.19 15.12
CA ASP A 123 5.58 13.23 13.70
C ASP A 123 4.48 12.56 12.85
N MET A 124 4.03 11.36 13.24
CA MET A 124 2.97 10.66 12.52
C MET A 124 1.65 11.42 12.55
N VAL A 125 1.26 11.99 13.70
CA VAL A 125 0.05 12.82 13.83
C VAL A 125 0.12 14.03 12.89
N GLU A 126 1.28 14.70 12.78
CA GLU A 126 1.47 15.82 11.86
C GLU A 126 1.27 15.41 10.40
N LEU A 127 1.78 14.25 10.00
CA LEU A 127 1.61 13.73 8.63
C LEU A 127 0.13 13.42 8.32
N PHE A 128 -0.61 12.82 9.25
CA PHE A 128 -2.04 12.63 9.10
C PHE A 128 -2.78 13.98 9.01
N GLY A 129 -2.34 14.98 9.79
CA GLY A 129 -2.87 16.34 9.74
C GLY A 129 -2.63 17.00 8.39
N LEU A 130 -1.42 16.85 7.82
CA LEU A 130 -1.08 17.33 6.48
C LEU A 130 -1.96 16.69 5.41
N LEU A 131 -2.12 15.37 5.44
CA LEU A 131 -3.00 14.65 4.51
C LEU A 131 -4.45 15.16 4.62
N LYS A 132 -4.97 15.33 5.84
CA LYS A 132 -6.31 15.86 6.07
C LYS A 132 -6.47 17.27 5.53
N LYS A 133 -5.48 18.14 5.77
CA LYS A 133 -5.45 19.52 5.26
C LYS A 133 -5.48 19.55 3.73
N ASN A 134 -4.70 18.68 3.06
CA ASN A 134 -4.66 18.60 1.61
C ASN A 134 -5.98 18.07 1.02
N ILE A 135 -6.66 17.15 1.69
CA ILE A 135 -8.00 16.68 1.29
C ILE A 135 -9.03 17.81 1.36
N GLN A 136 -8.96 18.65 2.39
CA GLN A 136 -9.89 19.77 2.61
C GLN A 136 -9.51 21.03 1.81
N GLY A 137 -8.27 21.09 1.30
CA GLY A 137 -7.76 22.23 0.55
C GLY A 137 -8.51 22.46 -0.75
N ARG A 138 -8.45 23.71 -1.23
CA ARG A 138 -9.02 24.13 -2.52
C ARG A 138 -7.90 24.50 -3.48
N TYR A 139 -7.12 23.52 -3.93
CA TYR A 139 -6.04 23.70 -4.92
C TYR A 139 -6.37 22.90 -6.17
N PRO A 140 -7.26 23.39 -7.07
CA PRO A 140 -7.90 22.55 -8.12
C PRO A 140 -6.90 21.78 -8.99
N ILE A 141 -5.73 22.38 -9.29
CA ILE A 141 -4.76 21.81 -10.22
C ILE A 141 -3.84 20.78 -9.54
N PHE A 142 -3.40 21.05 -8.29
CA PHE A 142 -2.38 20.24 -7.61
C PHE A 142 -2.92 19.41 -6.44
N GLN A 143 -4.18 19.56 -6.08
CA GLN A 143 -4.76 18.93 -4.89
C GLN A 143 -4.58 17.41 -4.89
N ASN A 144 -4.86 16.74 -6.00
CA ASN A 144 -4.71 15.30 -6.12
C ASN A 144 -3.27 14.86 -5.88
N LYS A 145 -2.29 15.58 -6.46
CA LYS A 145 -0.88 15.28 -6.27
C LYS A 145 -0.42 15.51 -4.84
N MET A 146 -0.90 16.60 -4.20
CA MET A 146 -0.59 16.89 -2.79
C MET A 146 -1.15 15.83 -1.85
N ILE A 147 -2.35 15.31 -2.11
CA ILE A 147 -2.95 14.24 -1.33
C ILE A 147 -2.14 12.95 -1.47
N LEU A 148 -1.79 12.56 -2.72
CA LEU A 148 -0.98 11.37 -2.97
C LEU A 148 0.38 11.46 -2.27
N LEU A 149 1.10 12.57 -2.44
CA LEU A 149 2.41 12.76 -1.80
C LEU A 149 2.31 12.73 -0.27
N SER A 150 1.25 13.30 0.31
CA SER A 150 1.04 13.26 1.76
C SER A 150 0.72 11.84 2.26
N PHE A 151 -0.05 11.08 1.49
CA PHE A 151 -0.35 9.68 1.79
C PHE A 151 0.91 8.80 1.66
N GLU A 152 1.66 8.95 0.57
CA GLU A 152 2.94 8.27 0.37
C GLU A 152 3.92 8.57 1.52
N LEU A 153 4.00 9.82 1.96
CA LEU A 153 4.88 10.21 3.08
C LEU A 153 4.53 9.49 4.39
N ILE A 154 3.24 9.29 4.68
CA ILE A 154 2.80 8.47 5.82
C ILE A 154 3.31 7.03 5.67
N LEU A 155 3.15 6.44 4.49
CA LEU A 155 3.58 5.06 4.23
C LEU A 155 5.10 4.91 4.30
N TYR A 156 5.88 5.87 3.77
CA TYR A 156 7.33 5.86 3.87
C TYR A 156 7.81 6.00 5.32
N LYS A 157 7.22 6.93 6.08
CA LYS A 157 7.56 7.07 7.49
C LYS A 157 7.26 5.79 8.27
N PHE A 158 6.08 5.19 8.04
CA PHE A 158 5.70 3.91 8.64
C PHE A 158 6.66 2.79 8.25
N SER A 159 7.01 2.66 6.96
CA SER A 159 7.98 1.66 6.47
C SER A 159 9.35 1.85 7.13
N GLY A 160 9.82 3.07 7.25
CA GLY A 160 11.09 3.38 7.94
C GLY A 160 11.06 2.99 9.42
N LEU A 161 9.93 3.20 10.09
CA LEU A 161 9.72 2.76 11.48
C LEU A 161 9.69 1.22 11.57
N CYS A 162 9.00 0.55 10.65
CA CYS A 162 9.00 -0.90 10.56
C CYS A 162 10.42 -1.46 10.38
N TYR A 163 11.22 -0.84 9.51
CA TYR A 163 12.63 -1.22 9.33
C TYR A 163 13.45 -0.99 10.61
N LYS A 164 13.33 0.20 11.22
CA LYS A 164 14.06 0.56 12.45
C LYS A 164 13.78 -0.38 13.61
N TYR A 165 12.52 -0.79 13.77
CA TYR A 165 12.10 -1.65 14.90
C TYR A 165 12.05 -3.14 14.52
N GLY A 166 11.92 -3.46 13.23
CA GLY A 166 11.82 -4.84 12.75
C GLY A 166 13.09 -5.64 12.93
N GLU A 167 14.26 -5.02 12.87
CA GLU A 167 15.55 -5.68 13.19
C GLU A 167 15.61 -6.21 14.64
N ASN A 168 14.83 -5.64 15.55
CA ASN A 168 14.78 -6.02 16.96
C ASN A 168 13.58 -6.94 17.32
N ILE A 169 12.58 -7.08 16.47
CA ILE A 169 11.29 -7.72 16.82
C ILE A 169 11.07 -9.05 16.10
N ALA A 170 11.68 -9.25 14.95
CA ALA A 170 11.44 -10.47 14.18
C ALA A 170 12.74 -11.14 13.76
N VAL A 171 12.95 -12.32 14.25
CA VAL A 171 13.64 -13.33 13.46
C VAL A 171 12.72 -13.62 12.27
N HIS A 172 12.90 -12.86 11.19
CA HIS A 172 12.18 -13.12 9.93
C HIS A 172 12.36 -14.59 9.57
N SER A 173 11.29 -15.27 9.32
CA SER A 173 11.39 -16.64 8.83
C SER A 173 12.18 -16.63 7.52
N ARG A 174 12.89 -17.70 7.22
CA ARG A 174 13.60 -17.84 5.93
C ARG A 174 12.70 -17.50 4.74
N ASN A 175 11.42 -17.81 4.85
CA ASN A 175 10.42 -17.51 3.80
C ASN A 175 10.17 -16.00 3.66
N GLU A 176 10.06 -15.27 4.76
CA GLU A 176 9.90 -13.81 4.73
C GLU A 176 11.12 -13.11 4.12
N ILE A 177 12.33 -13.56 4.46
CA ILE A 177 13.56 -13.04 3.87
C ILE A 177 13.57 -13.26 2.35
N ILE A 178 13.18 -14.45 1.87
CA ILE A 178 13.07 -14.75 0.44
C ILE A 178 12.07 -13.80 -0.23
N VAL A 179 10.91 -13.56 0.39
CA VAL A 179 9.88 -12.68 -0.17
C VAL A 179 10.33 -11.23 -0.22
N MET A 180 10.97 -10.73 0.83
CA MET A 180 11.52 -9.37 0.87
C MET A 180 12.58 -9.17 -0.20
N SER A 181 13.52 -10.12 -0.33
CA SER A 181 14.54 -10.11 -1.38
C SER A 181 13.92 -10.19 -2.79
N PHE A 182 12.87 -10.99 -2.96
CA PHE A 182 12.12 -11.07 -4.21
C PHE A 182 11.51 -9.73 -4.59
N ILE A 183 10.84 -9.04 -3.66
CA ILE A 183 10.23 -7.73 -3.90
C ILE A 183 11.29 -6.69 -4.27
N ALA A 184 12.42 -6.66 -3.55
CA ALA A 184 13.52 -5.76 -3.86
C ALA A 184 14.09 -6.01 -5.26
N LEU A 185 14.26 -7.27 -5.65
CA LEU A 185 14.71 -7.64 -7.00
C LEU A 185 13.70 -7.27 -8.08
N VAL A 186 12.39 -7.43 -7.82
CA VAL A 186 11.33 -7.01 -8.75
C VAL A 186 11.37 -5.51 -8.98
N GLN A 187 11.51 -4.70 -7.94
CA GLN A 187 11.62 -3.25 -8.06
C GLN A 187 12.81 -2.82 -8.94
N GLN A 188 13.93 -3.51 -8.83
CA GLN A 188 15.14 -3.19 -9.59
C GLN A 188 15.09 -3.68 -11.03
N ASN A 189 14.42 -4.80 -11.30
CA ASN A 189 14.56 -5.55 -12.55
C ASN A 189 13.27 -5.71 -13.37
N CYS A 190 12.12 -5.23 -12.90
CA CYS A 190 10.84 -5.48 -13.57
C CYS A 190 10.75 -4.92 -14.99
N LYS A 191 11.51 -3.88 -15.35
CA LYS A 191 11.57 -3.37 -16.73
C LYS A 191 12.13 -4.39 -17.69
N ALA A 192 13.18 -5.11 -17.28
CA ALA A 192 13.91 -6.03 -18.14
C ALA A 192 13.43 -7.49 -18.01
N ASN A 193 12.89 -7.88 -16.86
CA ASN A 193 12.63 -9.28 -16.55
C ASN A 193 11.21 -9.50 -16.04
N HIS A 194 10.38 -10.19 -16.82
CA HIS A 194 8.97 -10.47 -16.52
C HIS A 194 8.71 -11.91 -16.08
N ASP A 195 9.71 -12.81 -16.13
CA ASP A 195 9.54 -14.22 -15.75
C ASP A 195 9.98 -14.46 -14.29
N VAL A 196 9.13 -15.15 -13.57
CA VAL A 196 9.39 -15.62 -12.19
C VAL A 196 10.69 -16.45 -12.11
N LYS A 197 11.11 -17.11 -13.20
CA LYS A 197 12.34 -17.91 -13.23
C LYS A 197 13.57 -17.04 -12.96
N PHE A 198 13.68 -15.89 -13.61
CA PHE A 198 14.80 -14.95 -13.37
C PHE A 198 14.99 -14.65 -11.89
N TYR A 199 13.90 -14.30 -11.19
CA TYR A 199 13.93 -13.97 -9.78
C TYR A 199 14.23 -15.18 -8.88
N ALA A 200 13.72 -16.35 -9.23
CA ALA A 200 14.01 -17.59 -8.51
C ALA A 200 15.51 -17.95 -8.62
N ASP A 201 16.07 -17.87 -9.83
CA ASP A 201 17.48 -18.13 -10.09
C ASP A 201 18.37 -17.11 -9.34
N SER A 202 18.01 -15.82 -9.34
CA SER A 202 18.72 -14.75 -8.60
C SER A 202 18.69 -14.95 -7.08
N LEU A 203 17.68 -15.62 -6.55
CA LEU A 203 17.53 -15.92 -5.12
C LEU A 203 18.05 -17.32 -4.75
N PHE A 204 18.63 -18.04 -5.70
CA PHE A 204 19.12 -19.41 -5.50
C PHE A 204 18.04 -20.37 -4.96
N VAL A 205 16.81 -20.22 -5.44
CA VAL A 205 15.68 -21.10 -5.10
C VAL A 205 14.99 -21.62 -6.36
N SER A 206 14.25 -22.74 -6.25
CA SER A 206 13.48 -23.22 -7.37
C SER A 206 12.26 -22.29 -7.63
N LYS A 207 11.84 -22.18 -8.92
CA LYS A 207 10.63 -21.43 -9.33
C LYS A 207 9.38 -21.88 -8.56
N GLY A 208 9.25 -23.19 -8.29
CA GLY A 208 8.15 -23.76 -7.51
C GLY A 208 8.19 -23.30 -6.04
N HIS A 209 9.38 -23.31 -5.44
CA HIS A 209 9.58 -22.85 -4.07
C HIS A 209 9.27 -21.35 -3.93
N LEU A 210 9.81 -20.51 -4.83
CA LEU A 210 9.51 -19.07 -4.81
C LEU A 210 8.01 -18.80 -4.92
N ARG A 211 7.32 -19.47 -5.86
CA ARG A 211 5.85 -19.31 -6.00
C ARG A 211 5.09 -19.68 -4.73
N LYS A 212 5.46 -20.82 -4.11
CA LYS A 212 4.82 -21.29 -2.87
C LYS A 212 5.05 -20.32 -1.71
N VAL A 213 6.30 -19.87 -1.55
CA VAL A 213 6.68 -18.96 -0.47
C VAL A 213 6.02 -17.60 -0.62
N VAL A 214 6.07 -17.00 -1.82
CA VAL A 214 5.43 -15.69 -2.09
C VAL A 214 3.92 -15.77 -1.89
N SER A 215 3.27 -16.81 -2.42
CA SER A 215 1.82 -16.98 -2.23
C SER A 215 1.45 -17.22 -0.77
N GLY A 216 2.27 -17.97 -0.03
CA GLY A 216 2.03 -18.26 1.39
C GLY A 216 2.22 -17.04 2.29
N VAL A 217 3.17 -16.16 1.98
CA VAL A 217 3.47 -14.97 2.79
C VAL A 217 2.61 -13.78 2.39
N ILE A 218 2.45 -13.49 1.09
CA ILE A 218 1.74 -12.30 0.59
C ILE A 218 0.27 -12.58 0.24
N GLY A 219 -0.12 -13.84 0.05
CA GLY A 219 -1.46 -14.20 -0.45
C GLY A 219 -1.65 -13.94 -1.95
N MET A 220 -0.60 -13.51 -2.67
CA MET A 220 -0.59 -13.24 -4.10
C MET A 220 0.44 -14.10 -4.84
N SER A 221 0.21 -14.33 -6.14
CA SER A 221 1.21 -15.04 -6.94
C SER A 221 2.42 -14.14 -7.24
N ALA A 222 3.63 -14.73 -7.27
CA ALA A 222 4.86 -14.03 -7.65
C ALA A 222 4.74 -13.35 -9.02
N LYS A 223 4.05 -13.99 -9.99
CA LYS A 223 3.78 -13.39 -11.29
C LYS A 223 2.95 -12.11 -11.18
N ARG A 224 1.92 -12.11 -10.33
CA ARG A 224 1.07 -10.92 -10.13
C ARG A 224 1.87 -9.74 -9.60
N ILE A 225 2.79 -9.97 -8.66
CA ILE A 225 3.66 -8.92 -8.11
C ILE A 225 4.55 -8.32 -9.20
N ILE A 226 5.15 -9.16 -10.06
CA ILE A 226 5.95 -8.68 -11.20
C ILE A 226 5.07 -7.86 -12.16
N GLU A 227 3.89 -8.36 -12.52
CA GLU A 227 2.95 -7.65 -13.41
C GLU A 227 2.54 -6.28 -12.85
N MET A 228 2.30 -6.17 -11.55
CA MET A 228 2.00 -4.90 -10.88
C MET A 228 3.17 -3.93 -10.97
N ALA A 229 4.41 -4.39 -10.77
CA ALA A 229 5.60 -3.56 -10.90
C ALA A 229 5.78 -3.06 -12.34
N VAL A 230 5.60 -3.93 -13.34
CA VAL A 230 5.68 -3.55 -14.77
C VAL A 230 4.60 -2.53 -15.14
N ILE A 231 3.37 -2.69 -14.66
CA ILE A 231 2.29 -1.72 -14.88
C ILE A 231 2.62 -0.38 -14.24
N SER A 232 3.20 -0.38 -13.04
CA SER A 232 3.64 0.85 -12.38
C SER A 232 4.67 1.60 -13.21
N GLU A 233 5.67 0.89 -13.79
CA GLU A 233 6.64 1.48 -14.70
C GLU A 233 5.98 2.00 -16.00
N ALA A 234 5.03 1.23 -16.55
CA ALA A 234 4.30 1.65 -17.73
C ALA A 234 3.54 2.97 -17.53
N TYR A 235 2.93 3.16 -16.36
CA TYR A 235 2.24 4.41 -16.05
C TYR A 235 3.20 5.62 -16.03
N GLU A 236 4.43 5.46 -15.52
CA GLU A 236 5.41 6.56 -15.53
C GLU A 236 5.84 6.92 -16.95
N LEU A 237 6.15 5.90 -17.73
CA LEU A 237 6.59 6.13 -19.09
C LEU A 237 5.45 6.73 -19.93
N LEU A 238 4.19 6.33 -19.68
CA LEU A 238 3.02 6.90 -20.35
C LEU A 238 2.73 8.36 -19.96
N ALA A 239 3.16 8.79 -18.77
CA ALA A 239 3.06 10.20 -18.37
C ALA A 239 4.07 11.11 -19.10
N ASN A 240 5.09 10.53 -19.73
CA ASN A 240 6.02 11.26 -20.57
C ASN A 240 5.48 11.33 -22.02
N ASP A 241 5.06 12.52 -22.42
CA ASP A 241 4.48 12.77 -23.76
C ASP A 241 5.49 12.66 -24.91
N THR A 242 6.81 12.69 -24.62
CA THR A 242 7.84 12.58 -25.66
C THR A 242 8.06 11.17 -26.15
N LEU A 243 7.64 10.15 -25.38
CA LEU A 243 7.80 8.76 -25.72
C LEU A 243 6.59 8.23 -26.50
N SER A 244 6.83 7.56 -27.62
CA SER A 244 5.81 6.79 -28.33
C SER A 244 5.42 5.52 -27.55
N ILE A 245 4.26 4.94 -27.85
CA ILE A 245 3.83 3.67 -27.24
C ILE A 245 4.77 2.52 -27.60
N THR A 246 5.38 2.58 -28.78
CA THR A 246 6.37 1.59 -29.24
C THR A 246 7.63 1.67 -28.38
N GLU A 247 8.21 2.86 -28.22
CA GLU A 247 9.39 3.08 -27.37
C GLU A 247 9.17 2.66 -25.91
N ILE A 248 7.95 2.92 -25.38
CA ILE A 248 7.59 2.44 -24.04
C ILE A 248 7.58 0.91 -23.98
N GLY A 249 7.00 0.25 -24.98
CA GLY A 249 7.03 -1.21 -25.07
C GLY A 249 8.46 -1.77 -25.10
N GLU A 250 9.35 -1.13 -25.86
CA GLU A 250 10.79 -1.49 -25.95
C GLU A 250 11.50 -1.27 -24.61
N GLN A 251 11.32 -0.11 -23.96
CA GLN A 251 11.92 0.18 -22.65
C GLN A 251 11.45 -0.78 -21.55
N LEU A 252 10.24 -1.31 -21.68
CA LEU A 252 9.70 -2.34 -20.80
C LEU A 252 9.98 -3.77 -21.29
N ASN A 253 10.89 -3.93 -22.25
CA ASN A 253 11.33 -5.23 -22.77
C ASN A 253 10.19 -6.13 -23.29
N PHE A 254 9.15 -5.55 -23.91
CA PHE A 254 8.15 -6.32 -24.63
C PHE A 254 8.61 -6.60 -26.06
N SER A 255 8.30 -7.80 -26.56
CA SER A 255 8.66 -8.25 -27.92
C SER A 255 8.02 -7.42 -29.04
N SER A 256 6.96 -6.66 -28.78
CA SER A 256 6.28 -5.78 -29.72
C SER A 256 5.38 -4.78 -29.01
N CYS A 257 5.03 -3.67 -29.68
CA CYS A 257 4.02 -2.70 -29.26
C CYS A 257 2.65 -3.39 -29.01
N ALA A 258 2.29 -4.39 -29.83
CA ALA A 258 1.06 -5.13 -29.66
C ALA A 258 1.05 -5.98 -28.38
N SER A 259 2.18 -6.62 -28.02
CA SER A 259 2.29 -7.40 -26.78
C SER A 259 2.23 -6.51 -25.54
N PHE A 260 2.87 -5.34 -25.56
CA PHE A 260 2.74 -4.33 -24.52
C PHE A 260 1.30 -3.83 -24.37
N SER A 261 0.68 -3.42 -25.48
CA SER A 261 -0.71 -2.90 -25.49
C SER A 261 -1.71 -3.93 -24.97
N GLY A 262 -1.55 -5.19 -25.37
CA GLY A 262 -2.38 -6.31 -24.88
C GLY A 262 -2.18 -6.57 -23.37
N PHE A 263 -0.94 -6.54 -22.91
CA PHE A 263 -0.63 -6.66 -21.47
C PHE A 263 -1.25 -5.50 -20.70
N PHE A 264 -1.03 -4.26 -21.11
CA PHE A 264 -1.54 -3.07 -20.43
C PHE A 264 -3.08 -3.08 -20.36
N LYS A 265 -3.77 -3.35 -21.49
CA LYS A 265 -5.24 -3.42 -21.55
C LYS A 265 -5.79 -4.53 -20.63
N ARG A 266 -5.14 -5.69 -20.57
CA ARG A 266 -5.56 -6.79 -19.68
C ARG A 266 -5.49 -6.39 -18.21
N GLN A 267 -4.46 -5.62 -17.82
CA GLN A 267 -4.26 -5.21 -16.44
C GLN A 267 -5.11 -4.00 -16.03
N THR A 268 -5.37 -3.06 -16.95
CA THR A 268 -5.95 -1.73 -16.63
C THR A 268 -7.34 -1.51 -17.24
N LYS A 269 -7.80 -2.40 -18.12
CA LYS A 269 -9.02 -2.27 -18.95
C LYS A 269 -8.96 -1.18 -20.02
N LEU A 270 -7.91 -0.35 -20.04
CA LEU A 270 -7.68 0.71 -21.03
C LEU A 270 -6.50 0.35 -21.93
N THR A 271 -6.52 0.81 -23.17
CA THR A 271 -5.30 0.78 -24.01
C THR A 271 -4.30 1.85 -23.52
N PRO A 272 -2.97 1.69 -23.78
CA PRO A 272 -1.99 2.72 -23.44
C PRO A 272 -2.35 4.10 -24.02
N THR A 273 -2.85 4.15 -25.24
CA THR A 273 -3.28 5.40 -25.90
C THR A 273 -4.48 6.03 -25.20
N GLN A 274 -5.51 5.23 -24.87
CA GLN A 274 -6.66 5.73 -24.11
C GLN A 274 -6.25 6.25 -22.74
N TYR A 275 -5.37 5.54 -22.04
CA TYR A 275 -4.85 5.98 -20.75
C TYR A 275 -4.11 7.31 -20.85
N ARG A 276 -3.23 7.49 -21.87
CA ARG A 276 -2.50 8.75 -22.10
C ARG A 276 -3.43 9.93 -22.41
N ILE A 277 -4.49 9.71 -23.16
CA ILE A 277 -5.51 10.73 -23.42
C ILE A 277 -6.19 11.15 -22.11
N ASN A 278 -6.57 10.20 -21.27
CA ASN A 278 -7.21 10.48 -19.97
C ASN A 278 -6.31 11.22 -18.96
N LEU A 279 -4.97 11.20 -19.15
CA LEU A 279 -4.05 11.99 -18.32
C LEU A 279 -4.04 13.48 -18.68
N LYS A 280 -4.53 13.87 -19.87
CA LYS A 280 -4.51 15.26 -20.37
C LYS A 280 -5.78 16.06 -20.00
N PHE A 281 -6.79 15.38 -19.46
CA PHE A 281 -8.05 15.96 -18.99
C PHE A 281 -8.19 15.76 -17.46
#